data_a8a26fa1e58dff83178b78d04190c1cf
#
_entry.id   a8a26fa1e58dff83178b78d04190c1cf
#
_cell.length_a   1.000
_cell.length_b   1.000
_cell.length_c   1.000
_cell.angle_alpha   90.00
_cell.angle_beta   90.00
_cell.angle_gamma   90.00
#
_symmetry.space_group_name_H-M   'P 1'
#
loop_
_entity.id
_entity.type
_entity.pdbx_description
1 polymer ?
#
loop_
_entity_poly.entity_id
_entity_poly.type
_entity_poly.pdbx_seq_one_letter_code
_entity_poly.pdbx_strand_id
1 'polypeptide(L)'
;MAAASLWVQLFLALGWTVYVIYLPALAAQAGLPKAMVPWLLLLDQAIFAAMDWALGTMADRMAGAMERLANAILLATLVSCGAFLMLPFVAPAGSPALLVAVTVVWSATSSALRAPPLALIGRHVPGPSQPWAAGLFMLGLGIAGAVAPYLTIALKEADPRLPFALSAVALAAATAFMTRAIRANPQPATPMASVSTPVRGRPVAMFLLAVALLGLGFQVHFALNAAPGFLRLAKPEDLPYLMPVFWIGFNLLILPASLATKRYGGPAMMAIGAAAGGLAAAVVANAGSLGVLVVAQFFAGAAWGCVMMSALAAALAMGRTGREGFVAGALWALLAVAAFTRIALVIAQVPQQPAWKPLLGWAPGAMWLAAGLLLAGAATASRRAATDPRTP
;
A
#
# COMPACT_ATOMS: atom_id res chain seq x y z
N MET A 1 1.90 -19.02 7.45
CA MET A 1 1.64 -17.61 7.77
C MET A 1 1.90 -16.69 6.58
N ALA A 2 3.11 -16.63 5.99
CA ALA A 2 3.41 -15.73 4.87
C ALA A 2 2.48 -15.91 3.65
N ALA A 3 2.15 -17.14 3.25
CA ALA A 3 1.18 -17.39 2.20
C ALA A 3 -0.25 -16.95 2.58
N ALA A 4 -0.64 -17.07 3.85
CA ALA A 4 -1.94 -16.59 4.31
C ALA A 4 -2.05 -15.06 4.24
N SER A 5 -0.96 -14.34 4.54
CA SER A 5 -0.95 -12.88 4.45
C SER A 5 -1.08 -12.36 3.00
N LEU A 6 -0.63 -13.12 1.99
CA LEU A 6 -0.88 -12.84 0.58
C LEU A 6 -2.40 -12.79 0.30
N TRP A 7 -3.14 -13.81 0.74
CA TRP A 7 -4.59 -13.88 0.51
C TRP A 7 -5.35 -12.76 1.22
N VAL A 8 -4.94 -12.43 2.46
CA VAL A 8 -5.52 -11.30 3.20
C VAL A 8 -5.32 -10.00 2.42
N GLN A 9 -4.10 -9.73 1.96
CA GLN A 9 -3.79 -8.52 1.22
C GLN A 9 -4.47 -8.49 -0.17
N LEU A 10 -4.56 -9.63 -0.84
CA LEU A 10 -5.27 -9.77 -2.10
C LEU A 10 -6.76 -9.40 -1.95
N PHE A 11 -7.45 -10.04 -1.01
CA PHE A 11 -8.88 -9.80 -0.83
C PHE A 11 -9.20 -8.44 -0.23
N LEU A 12 -8.31 -7.88 0.61
CA LEU A 12 -8.43 -6.50 1.07
C LEU A 12 -8.35 -5.51 -0.11
N ALA A 13 -7.36 -5.68 -0.99
CA ALA A 13 -7.17 -4.82 -2.14
C ALA A 13 -8.27 -4.99 -3.20
N LEU A 14 -8.77 -6.20 -3.41
CA LEU A 14 -9.94 -6.46 -4.27
C LEU A 14 -11.20 -5.83 -3.70
N GLY A 15 -11.42 -5.92 -2.38
CA GLY A 15 -12.53 -5.25 -1.69
C GLY A 15 -12.49 -3.73 -1.89
N TRP A 16 -11.29 -3.12 -1.78
CA TRP A 16 -11.09 -1.70 -2.09
C TRP A 16 -11.45 -1.39 -3.55
N THR A 17 -11.05 -2.26 -4.49
CA THR A 17 -11.39 -2.10 -5.91
C THR A 17 -12.90 -2.14 -6.13
N VAL A 18 -13.60 -3.12 -5.54
CA VAL A 18 -15.07 -3.23 -5.59
C VAL A 18 -15.73 -1.97 -5.03
N TYR A 19 -15.28 -1.48 -3.87
CA TYR A 19 -15.77 -0.24 -3.27
C TYR A 19 -15.65 0.95 -4.22
N VAL A 20 -14.46 1.17 -4.79
CA VAL A 20 -14.20 2.31 -5.68
C VAL A 20 -15.05 2.25 -6.96
N ILE A 21 -15.27 1.06 -7.51
CA ILE A 21 -16.11 0.85 -8.69
C ILE A 21 -17.56 1.28 -8.42
N TYR A 22 -18.11 0.87 -7.29
CA TYR A 22 -19.54 1.11 -6.98
C TYR A 22 -19.78 2.39 -6.21
N LEU A 23 -18.79 3.02 -5.61
CA LEU A 23 -18.95 4.22 -4.77
C LEU A 23 -19.76 5.34 -5.44
N PRO A 24 -19.58 5.68 -6.74
CA PRO A 24 -20.39 6.71 -7.38
C PRO A 24 -21.89 6.38 -7.41
N ALA A 25 -22.24 5.12 -7.66
CA ALA A 25 -23.62 4.66 -7.71
C ALA A 25 -24.24 4.61 -6.30
N LEU A 26 -23.51 4.09 -5.31
CA LEU A 26 -23.95 4.05 -3.91
C LEU A 26 -24.13 5.46 -3.33
N ALA A 27 -23.23 6.38 -3.62
CA ALA A 27 -23.36 7.78 -3.21
C ALA A 27 -24.60 8.44 -3.80
N ALA A 28 -24.87 8.21 -5.10
CA ALA A 28 -26.06 8.73 -5.75
C ALA A 28 -27.35 8.16 -5.15
N GLN A 29 -27.39 6.84 -4.88
CA GLN A 29 -28.53 6.19 -4.21
C GLN A 29 -28.77 6.74 -2.80
N ALA A 30 -27.71 7.07 -2.08
CA ALA A 30 -27.79 7.69 -0.75
C ALA A 30 -28.13 9.19 -0.78
N GLY A 31 -28.33 9.78 -1.95
CA GLY A 31 -28.68 11.21 -2.10
C GLY A 31 -27.47 12.15 -2.09
N LEU A 32 -26.24 11.63 -2.23
CA LEU A 32 -25.04 12.46 -2.34
C LEU A 32 -24.79 12.89 -3.79
N PRO A 33 -24.50 14.18 -4.04
CA PRO A 33 -24.15 14.64 -5.38
C PRO A 33 -22.82 14.00 -5.84
N LYS A 34 -22.69 13.76 -7.16
CA LYS A 34 -21.50 13.14 -7.77
C LYS A 34 -20.18 13.84 -7.38
N ALA A 35 -20.24 15.16 -7.20
CA ALA A 35 -19.09 15.97 -6.77
C ALA A 35 -18.55 15.59 -5.37
N MET A 36 -19.33 14.90 -4.53
CA MET A 36 -18.91 14.46 -3.20
C MET A 36 -18.10 13.17 -3.20
N VAL A 37 -18.12 12.40 -4.30
CA VAL A 37 -17.38 11.11 -4.38
C VAL A 37 -15.87 11.28 -4.11
N PRO A 38 -15.16 12.25 -4.70
CA PRO A 38 -13.74 12.47 -4.35
C PRO A 38 -13.53 12.86 -2.89
N TRP A 39 -14.49 13.55 -2.25
CA TRP A 39 -14.40 13.90 -0.83
C TRP A 39 -14.57 12.69 0.08
N LEU A 40 -15.41 11.72 -0.29
CA LEU A 40 -15.50 10.43 0.42
C LEU A 40 -14.18 9.68 0.35
N LEU A 41 -13.58 9.58 -0.84
CA LEU A 41 -12.26 8.97 -1.01
C LEU A 41 -11.17 9.72 -0.24
N LEU A 42 -11.25 11.04 -0.14
CA LEU A 42 -10.32 11.85 0.66
C LEU A 42 -10.47 11.55 2.16
N LEU A 43 -11.71 11.43 2.65
CA LEU A 43 -12.02 11.03 4.02
C LEU A 43 -11.45 9.65 4.34
N ASP A 44 -11.62 8.68 3.45
CA ASP A 44 -11.04 7.34 3.60
C ASP A 44 -9.51 7.39 3.80
N GLN A 45 -8.81 8.19 2.98
CA GLN A 45 -7.35 8.30 3.12
C GLN A 45 -6.93 9.00 4.41
N ALA A 46 -7.69 9.97 4.90
CA ALA A 46 -7.44 10.60 6.20
C ALA A 46 -7.61 9.59 7.35
N ILE A 47 -8.68 8.78 7.29
CA ILE A 47 -8.93 7.70 8.26
C ILE A 47 -7.79 6.67 8.19
N PHE A 48 -7.40 6.23 6.99
CA PHE A 48 -6.30 5.29 6.82
C PHE A 48 -4.99 5.83 7.39
N ALA A 49 -4.64 7.09 7.12
CA ALA A 49 -3.42 7.70 7.66
C ALA A 49 -3.39 7.67 9.19
N ALA A 50 -4.50 8.02 9.84
CA ALA A 50 -4.61 8.00 11.30
C ALA A 50 -4.62 6.58 11.87
N MET A 51 -5.44 5.69 11.28
CA MET A 51 -5.67 4.35 11.83
C MET A 51 -4.51 3.39 11.55
N ASP A 52 -3.83 3.48 10.41
CA ASP A 52 -2.68 2.64 10.12
C ASP A 52 -1.56 2.86 11.15
N TRP A 53 -1.28 4.13 11.50
CA TRP A 53 -0.32 4.47 12.53
C TRP A 53 -0.78 4.04 13.93
N ALA A 54 -2.05 4.32 14.28
CA ALA A 54 -2.61 3.99 15.59
C ALA A 54 -2.66 2.47 15.81
N LEU A 55 -3.21 1.71 14.86
CA LEU A 55 -3.35 0.25 14.98
C LEU A 55 -1.98 -0.45 14.87
N GLY A 56 -1.05 0.06 14.07
CA GLY A 56 0.33 -0.43 14.08
C GLY A 56 0.99 -0.27 15.45
N THR A 57 0.86 0.90 16.08
CA THR A 57 1.37 1.16 17.43
C THR A 57 0.68 0.29 18.49
N MET A 58 -0.64 0.08 18.35
CA MET A 58 -1.40 -0.79 19.25
C MET A 58 -0.98 -2.26 19.11
N ALA A 59 -0.68 -2.72 17.90
CA ALA A 59 -0.17 -4.06 17.65
C ALA A 59 1.13 -4.34 18.41
N ASP A 60 2.02 -3.35 18.52
CA ASP A 60 3.25 -3.48 19.31
C ASP A 60 2.97 -3.67 20.80
N ARG A 61 1.97 -2.97 21.35
CA ARG A 61 1.56 -3.12 22.76
C ARG A 61 0.95 -4.48 23.06
N MET A 62 0.32 -5.10 22.07
CA MET A 62 -0.30 -6.43 22.20
C MET A 62 0.66 -7.58 21.93
N ALA A 63 1.87 -7.28 21.60
CA ALA A 63 2.84 -8.21 21.05
C ALA A 63 3.34 -9.30 22.01
N GLY A 64 3.19 -9.13 23.32
CA GLY A 64 3.41 -10.20 24.30
C GLY A 64 2.33 -11.29 24.29
N ALA A 65 1.23 -11.09 23.56
CA ALA A 65 0.09 -11.99 23.48
C ALA A 65 -0.35 -12.14 22.00
N MET A 66 0.44 -12.86 21.21
CA MET A 66 0.26 -13.03 19.77
C MET A 66 -1.14 -13.55 19.39
N GLU A 67 -1.70 -14.47 20.17
CA GLU A 67 -3.07 -14.92 19.94
C GLU A 67 -4.10 -13.80 20.15
N ARG A 68 -3.89 -12.92 21.13
CA ARG A 68 -4.77 -11.76 21.35
C ARG A 68 -4.71 -10.80 20.17
N LEU A 69 -3.51 -10.56 19.62
CA LEU A 69 -3.35 -9.72 18.43
C LEU A 69 -4.03 -10.36 17.22
N ALA A 70 -3.83 -11.66 16.97
CA ALA A 70 -4.47 -12.37 15.87
C ALA A 70 -6.01 -12.37 16.00
N ASN A 71 -6.53 -12.52 17.24
CA ASN A 71 -7.97 -12.45 17.52
C ASN A 71 -8.52 -11.03 17.33
N ALA A 72 -7.78 -10.01 17.74
CA ALA A 72 -8.15 -8.61 17.53
C ALA A 72 -8.22 -8.26 16.04
N ILE A 73 -7.24 -8.74 15.24
CA ILE A 73 -7.26 -8.59 13.78
C ILE A 73 -8.48 -9.29 13.19
N LEU A 74 -8.77 -10.53 13.60
CA LEU A 74 -9.95 -11.26 13.11
C LEU A 74 -11.25 -10.53 13.46
N LEU A 75 -11.40 -10.07 14.71
CA LEU A 75 -12.58 -9.32 15.13
C LEU A 75 -12.75 -8.02 14.33
N ALA A 76 -11.68 -7.24 14.21
CA ALA A 76 -11.70 -6.03 13.38
C ALA A 76 -12.06 -6.33 11.92
N THR A 77 -11.56 -7.46 11.36
CA THR A 77 -11.92 -7.92 10.02
C THR A 77 -13.41 -8.25 9.91
N LEU A 78 -13.98 -8.96 10.87
CA LEU A 78 -15.41 -9.30 10.85
C LEU A 78 -16.29 -8.06 10.91
N VAL A 79 -15.93 -7.07 11.77
CA VAL A 79 -16.61 -5.76 11.80
C VAL A 79 -16.46 -5.04 10.48
N SER A 80 -15.25 -5.01 9.92
CA SER A 80 -14.97 -4.41 8.60
C SER A 80 -15.80 -5.07 7.49
N CYS A 81 -15.83 -6.40 7.44
CA CYS A 81 -16.62 -7.15 6.46
C CYS A 81 -18.12 -6.91 6.63
N GLY A 82 -18.60 -6.83 7.88
CA GLY A 82 -19.99 -6.48 8.17
C GLY A 82 -20.36 -5.08 7.67
N ALA A 83 -19.54 -4.07 7.99
CA ALA A 83 -19.74 -2.71 7.51
C ALA A 83 -19.67 -2.65 5.97
N PHE A 84 -18.68 -3.33 5.36
CA PHE A 84 -18.54 -3.40 3.92
C PHE A 84 -19.77 -4.01 3.24
N LEU A 85 -20.26 -5.13 3.76
CA LEU A 85 -21.47 -5.81 3.26
C LEU A 85 -22.71 -4.93 3.41
N MET A 86 -22.79 -4.06 4.41
CA MET A 86 -23.94 -3.16 4.62
C MET A 86 -24.00 -2.04 3.58
N LEU A 87 -22.90 -1.63 2.95
CA LEU A 87 -22.87 -0.47 2.03
C LEU A 87 -23.94 -0.55 0.90
N PRO A 88 -24.09 -1.64 0.13
CA PRO A 88 -25.11 -1.73 -0.91
C PRO A 88 -26.54 -1.86 -0.38
N PHE A 89 -26.74 -2.09 0.92
CA PHE A 89 -28.06 -2.16 1.54
C PHE A 89 -28.48 -0.83 2.19
N VAL A 90 -27.53 -0.05 2.70
CA VAL A 90 -27.82 1.25 3.31
C VAL A 90 -27.93 2.39 2.28
N ALA A 91 -27.25 2.27 1.14
CA ALA A 91 -27.28 3.28 0.09
C ALA A 91 -28.71 3.55 -0.42
N PRO A 92 -29.55 2.52 -0.74
CA PRO A 92 -30.93 2.75 -1.19
C PRO A 92 -31.86 3.35 -0.12
N ALA A 93 -31.46 3.37 1.16
CA ALA A 93 -32.24 4.05 2.21
C ALA A 93 -32.25 5.58 2.07
N GLY A 94 -31.46 6.14 1.14
CA GLY A 94 -31.45 7.57 0.83
C GLY A 94 -30.89 8.46 1.96
N SER A 95 -30.03 7.90 2.84
CA SER A 95 -29.43 8.64 3.95
C SER A 95 -27.92 8.83 3.73
N PRO A 96 -27.47 10.04 3.34
CA PRO A 96 -26.06 10.37 3.22
C PRO A 96 -25.28 10.10 4.51
N ALA A 97 -25.85 10.46 5.66
CA ALA A 97 -25.20 10.30 6.96
C ALA A 97 -24.95 8.82 7.30
N LEU A 98 -25.91 7.94 6.99
CA LEU A 98 -25.78 6.51 7.22
C LEU A 98 -24.71 5.90 6.33
N LEU A 99 -24.68 6.24 5.03
CA LEU A 99 -23.64 5.78 4.10
C LEU A 99 -22.26 6.19 4.59
N VAL A 100 -22.09 7.48 4.97
CA VAL A 100 -20.82 8.00 5.49
C VAL A 100 -20.41 7.29 6.77
N ALA A 101 -21.32 7.10 7.72
CA ALA A 101 -21.03 6.43 8.99
C ALA A 101 -20.55 4.98 8.77
N VAL A 102 -21.25 4.22 7.91
CA VAL A 102 -20.83 2.83 7.58
C VAL A 102 -19.49 2.82 6.86
N THR A 103 -19.24 3.75 5.94
CA THR A 103 -17.95 3.91 5.26
C THR A 103 -16.82 4.20 6.26
N VAL A 104 -17.03 5.10 7.23
CA VAL A 104 -16.06 5.42 8.29
C VAL A 104 -15.73 4.18 9.13
N VAL A 105 -16.74 3.41 9.54
CA VAL A 105 -16.53 2.16 10.29
C VAL A 105 -15.72 1.16 9.46
N TRP A 106 -16.08 0.98 8.19
CA TRP A 106 -15.35 0.09 7.30
C TRP A 106 -13.88 0.53 7.10
N SER A 107 -13.65 1.79 6.75
CA SER A 107 -12.31 2.33 6.51
C SER A 107 -11.43 2.23 7.76
N ALA A 108 -11.97 2.60 8.93
CA ALA A 108 -11.23 2.54 10.19
C ALA A 108 -10.84 1.11 10.58
N THR A 109 -11.77 0.16 10.45
CA THR A 109 -11.53 -1.23 10.84
C THR A 109 -10.69 -2.00 9.83
N SER A 110 -10.76 -1.67 8.53
CA SER A 110 -9.94 -2.30 7.49
C SER A 110 -8.45 -1.98 7.62
N SER A 111 -8.07 -0.89 8.27
CA SER A 111 -6.67 -0.56 8.59
C SER A 111 -6.01 -1.62 9.50
N ALA A 112 -6.79 -2.40 10.26
CA ALA A 112 -6.27 -3.53 11.05
C ALA A 112 -5.65 -4.65 10.18
N LEU A 113 -5.87 -4.63 8.87
CA LEU A 113 -5.36 -5.61 7.91
C LEU A 113 -4.10 -5.15 7.17
N ARG A 114 -3.55 -3.99 7.50
CA ARG A 114 -2.34 -3.45 6.86
C ARG A 114 -1.10 -3.55 7.75
N ALA A 115 -0.98 -2.73 8.77
CA ALA A 115 0.18 -2.72 9.66
C ALA A 115 0.21 -3.88 10.67
N PRO A 116 -0.88 -4.27 11.35
CA PRO A 116 -0.86 -5.35 12.33
C PRO A 116 -0.42 -6.72 11.78
N PRO A 117 -0.80 -7.19 10.57
CA PRO A 117 -0.26 -8.41 9.99
C PRO A 117 1.26 -8.36 9.75
N LEU A 118 1.82 -7.19 9.46
CA LEU A 118 3.26 -7.02 9.33
C LEU A 118 3.98 -7.16 10.68
N ALA A 119 3.40 -6.64 11.77
CA ALA A 119 3.91 -6.88 13.11
C ALA A 119 3.93 -8.38 13.45
N LEU A 120 2.90 -9.13 13.04
CA LEU A 120 2.88 -10.59 13.16
C LEU A 120 3.99 -11.25 12.32
N ILE A 121 4.19 -10.81 11.07
CA ILE A 121 5.29 -11.31 10.21
C ILE A 121 6.64 -11.04 10.85
N GLY A 122 6.87 -9.82 11.33
CA GLY A 122 8.14 -9.42 11.96
C GLY A 122 8.54 -10.31 13.12
N ARG A 123 7.58 -10.90 13.81
CA ARG A 123 7.79 -11.75 15.02
C ARG A 123 7.76 -13.24 14.74
N HIS A 124 6.93 -13.71 13.81
CA HIS A 124 6.82 -15.13 13.47
C HIS A 124 7.80 -15.60 12.42
N VAL A 125 8.29 -14.70 11.57
CA VAL A 125 9.15 -15.04 10.46
C VAL A 125 10.59 -14.70 10.81
N PRO A 126 11.55 -15.66 10.75
CA PRO A 126 12.95 -15.38 10.96
C PRO A 126 13.45 -14.23 10.09
N GLY A 127 14.29 -13.35 10.64
CA GLY A 127 14.79 -12.15 9.97
C GLY A 127 15.23 -12.36 8.51
N PRO A 128 16.03 -13.41 8.20
CA PRO A 128 16.47 -13.71 6.83
C PRO A 128 15.34 -14.05 5.85
N SER A 129 14.15 -14.46 6.36
CA SER A 129 12.97 -14.81 5.55
C SER A 129 11.93 -13.70 5.51
N GLN A 130 12.09 -12.62 6.27
CA GLN A 130 11.15 -11.48 6.28
C GLN A 130 11.01 -10.81 4.91
N PRO A 131 12.08 -10.60 4.09
CA PRO A 131 11.91 -10.05 2.75
C PRO A 131 11.02 -10.91 1.85
N TRP A 132 11.11 -12.23 1.94
CA TRP A 132 10.24 -13.15 1.21
C TRP A 132 8.77 -13.02 1.66
N ALA A 133 8.53 -12.98 2.96
CA ALA A 133 7.20 -12.82 3.52
C ALA A 133 6.58 -11.46 3.14
N ALA A 134 7.37 -10.37 3.19
CA ALA A 134 6.96 -9.05 2.70
C ALA A 134 6.66 -9.07 1.20
N GLY A 135 7.44 -9.81 0.40
CA GLY A 135 7.20 -10.02 -1.03
C GLY A 135 5.86 -10.71 -1.29
N LEU A 136 5.56 -11.79 -0.58
CA LEU A 136 4.29 -12.49 -0.68
C LEU A 136 3.11 -11.59 -0.27
N PHE A 137 3.25 -10.83 0.80
CA PHE A 137 2.24 -9.87 1.22
C PHE A 137 1.95 -8.83 0.12
N MET A 138 3.01 -8.25 -0.47
CA MET A 138 2.87 -7.27 -1.56
C MET A 138 2.38 -7.88 -2.87
N LEU A 139 2.67 -9.14 -3.13
CA LEU A 139 2.18 -9.84 -4.31
C LEU A 139 0.64 -9.87 -4.36
N GLY A 140 -0.02 -10.01 -3.19
CA GLY A 140 -1.48 -9.91 -3.11
C GLY A 140 -2.01 -8.55 -3.59
N LEU A 141 -1.37 -7.45 -3.18
CA LEU A 141 -1.70 -6.10 -3.66
C LEU A 141 -1.49 -5.97 -5.17
N GLY A 142 -0.36 -6.46 -5.67
CA GLY A 142 0.00 -6.35 -7.08
C GLY A 142 -0.93 -7.16 -7.99
N ILE A 143 -1.36 -8.36 -7.57
CA ILE A 143 -2.36 -9.15 -8.31
C ILE A 143 -3.69 -8.39 -8.37
N ALA A 144 -4.16 -7.87 -7.23
CA ALA A 144 -5.39 -7.07 -7.21
C ALA A 144 -5.30 -5.86 -8.15
N GLY A 145 -4.17 -5.14 -8.15
CA GLY A 145 -3.92 -4.01 -9.05
C GLY A 145 -3.93 -4.39 -10.53
N ALA A 146 -3.36 -5.55 -10.89
CA ALA A 146 -3.38 -6.06 -12.27
C ALA A 146 -4.78 -6.47 -12.74
N VAL A 147 -5.61 -6.99 -11.83
CA VAL A 147 -6.97 -7.45 -12.13
C VAL A 147 -8.00 -6.32 -12.10
N ALA A 148 -7.74 -5.23 -11.36
CA ALA A 148 -8.69 -4.14 -11.13
C ALA A 148 -9.34 -3.55 -12.41
N PRO A 149 -8.61 -3.28 -13.52
CA PRO A 149 -9.23 -2.76 -14.73
C PRO A 149 -10.24 -3.73 -15.36
N TYR A 150 -9.96 -5.02 -15.31
CA TYR A 150 -10.88 -6.07 -15.84
C TYR A 150 -12.12 -6.20 -14.95
N LEU A 151 -11.96 -6.09 -13.63
CA LEU A 151 -13.10 -6.06 -12.69
C LEU A 151 -13.98 -4.84 -12.96
N THR A 152 -13.40 -3.70 -13.28
CA THR A 152 -14.17 -2.49 -13.61
C THR A 152 -15.10 -2.72 -14.80
N ILE A 153 -14.64 -3.46 -15.83
CA ILE A 153 -15.48 -3.82 -16.97
C ILE A 153 -16.54 -4.84 -16.56
N ALA A 154 -16.13 -5.93 -15.91
CA ALA A 154 -17.00 -7.05 -15.59
C ALA A 154 -18.12 -6.69 -14.60
N LEU A 155 -17.84 -5.75 -13.68
CA LEU A 155 -18.76 -5.37 -12.61
C LEU A 155 -19.60 -4.13 -12.94
N LYS A 156 -19.37 -3.48 -14.07
CA LYS A 156 -20.02 -2.19 -14.42
C LYS A 156 -21.55 -2.21 -14.32
N GLU A 157 -22.15 -3.32 -14.72
CA GLU A 157 -23.63 -3.51 -14.78
C GLU A 157 -24.12 -4.55 -13.78
N ALA A 158 -23.23 -5.14 -12.96
CA ALA A 158 -23.61 -6.15 -12.00
C ALA A 158 -24.24 -5.54 -10.74
N ASP A 159 -25.18 -6.27 -10.11
CA ASP A 159 -25.72 -5.90 -8.79
C ASP A 159 -24.56 -5.83 -7.77
N PRO A 160 -24.36 -4.71 -7.06
CA PRO A 160 -23.28 -4.54 -6.11
C PRO A 160 -23.31 -5.54 -4.95
N ARG A 161 -24.47 -6.07 -4.58
CA ARG A 161 -24.62 -6.96 -3.42
C ARG A 161 -23.74 -8.19 -3.52
N LEU A 162 -23.66 -8.81 -4.70
CA LEU A 162 -22.87 -10.03 -4.90
C LEU A 162 -21.35 -9.79 -4.81
N PRO A 163 -20.75 -8.81 -5.53
CA PRO A 163 -19.33 -8.50 -5.39
C PRO A 163 -18.93 -8.10 -3.96
N PHE A 164 -19.78 -7.33 -3.25
CA PHE A 164 -19.55 -6.97 -1.86
C PHE A 164 -19.58 -8.20 -0.94
N ALA A 165 -20.56 -9.10 -1.11
CA ALA A 165 -20.67 -10.32 -0.32
C ALA A 165 -19.48 -11.26 -0.56
N LEU A 166 -19.11 -11.50 -1.83
CA LEU A 166 -17.97 -12.35 -2.17
C LEU A 166 -16.65 -11.81 -1.59
N SER A 167 -16.43 -10.50 -1.71
CA SER A 167 -15.22 -9.86 -1.17
C SER A 167 -15.18 -9.96 0.37
N ALA A 168 -16.31 -9.72 1.05
CA ALA A 168 -16.40 -9.82 2.52
C ALA A 168 -16.13 -11.25 2.99
N VAL A 169 -16.77 -12.26 2.37
CA VAL A 169 -16.58 -13.68 2.72
C VAL A 169 -15.14 -14.12 2.46
N ALA A 170 -14.58 -13.78 1.31
CA ALA A 170 -13.21 -14.15 0.96
C ALA A 170 -12.19 -13.55 1.92
N LEU A 171 -12.34 -12.27 2.29
CA LEU A 171 -11.47 -11.58 3.24
C LEU A 171 -11.60 -12.17 4.64
N ALA A 172 -12.81 -12.41 5.12
CA ALA A 172 -13.06 -13.04 6.43
C ALA A 172 -12.46 -14.45 6.49
N ALA A 173 -12.65 -15.28 5.44
CA ALA A 173 -12.07 -16.62 5.33
C ALA A 173 -10.53 -16.58 5.32
N ALA A 174 -9.92 -15.68 4.53
CA ALA A 174 -8.47 -15.53 4.48
C ALA A 174 -7.89 -15.12 5.84
N THR A 175 -8.55 -14.19 6.55
CA THR A 175 -8.11 -13.75 7.87
C THR A 175 -8.29 -14.83 8.93
N ALA A 176 -9.39 -15.57 8.88
CA ALA A 176 -9.63 -16.72 9.76
C ALA A 176 -8.57 -17.81 9.53
N PHE A 177 -8.22 -18.10 8.28
CA PHE A 177 -7.15 -19.03 7.92
C PHE A 177 -5.79 -18.56 8.45
N MET A 178 -5.46 -17.27 8.30
CA MET A 178 -4.24 -16.68 8.86
C MET A 178 -4.19 -16.82 10.38
N THR A 179 -5.29 -16.48 11.08
CA THR A 179 -5.40 -16.59 12.54
C THR A 179 -5.23 -18.05 12.99
N ARG A 180 -5.86 -19.00 12.29
CA ARG A 180 -5.71 -20.44 12.58
C ARG A 180 -4.27 -20.92 12.38
N ALA A 181 -3.59 -20.46 11.33
CA ALA A 181 -2.19 -20.80 11.08
C ALA A 181 -1.24 -20.29 12.17
N ILE A 182 -1.54 -19.12 12.77
CA ILE A 182 -0.78 -18.57 13.90
C ILE A 182 -0.99 -19.43 15.15
N ARG A 183 -2.23 -19.81 15.47
CA ARG A 183 -2.55 -20.66 16.63
C ARG A 183 -1.95 -22.06 16.53
N ALA A 184 -1.91 -22.63 15.31
CA ALA A 184 -1.35 -23.97 15.09
C ALA A 184 0.17 -24.01 15.24
N ASN A 185 0.85 -22.86 15.18
CA ASN A 185 2.31 -22.75 15.30
C ASN A 185 2.67 -21.67 16.33
N PRO A 186 2.38 -21.90 17.63
CA PRO A 186 2.72 -20.94 18.67
C PRO A 186 4.24 -20.80 18.75
N GLN A 187 4.75 -19.60 18.47
CA GLN A 187 6.17 -19.31 18.72
C GLN A 187 6.36 -19.09 20.23
N PRO A 188 7.48 -19.57 20.82
CA PRO A 188 7.83 -19.21 22.17
C PRO A 188 7.83 -17.69 22.30
N ALA A 189 7.19 -17.18 23.34
CA ALA A 189 7.25 -15.76 23.66
C ALA A 189 8.71 -15.35 23.79
N THR A 190 9.26 -14.72 22.75
CA THR A 190 10.57 -14.09 22.88
C THR A 190 10.43 -13.05 23.99
N PRO A 191 11.22 -13.11 25.08
CA PRO A 191 11.13 -12.10 26.12
C PRO A 191 11.18 -10.74 25.43
N MET A 192 10.17 -9.90 25.65
CA MET A 192 10.25 -8.50 25.22
C MET A 192 11.52 -7.96 25.84
N ALA A 193 12.56 -7.80 25.04
CA ALA A 193 13.65 -6.93 25.43
C ALA A 193 12.96 -5.63 25.85
N SER A 194 13.15 -5.28 27.13
CA SER A 194 12.54 -4.10 27.72
C SER A 194 12.66 -2.96 26.71
N VAL A 195 11.53 -2.33 26.36
CA VAL A 195 11.41 -1.27 25.34
C VAL A 195 12.19 -0.03 25.83
N SER A 196 13.49 -0.17 26.01
CA SER A 196 14.36 0.84 26.58
C SER A 196 15.12 1.66 25.55
N THR A 197 15.18 1.22 24.28
CA THR A 197 15.79 2.03 23.23
C THR A 197 14.69 2.68 22.37
N PRO A 198 14.58 4.01 22.37
CA PRO A 198 13.66 4.69 21.47
C PRO A 198 14.07 4.33 20.02
N VAL A 199 13.08 3.95 19.18
CA VAL A 199 13.25 3.94 17.71
C VAL A 199 13.52 5.39 17.36
N ARG A 200 14.70 5.84 17.64
CA ARG A 200 15.14 7.20 17.40
C ARG A 200 16.28 7.15 16.42
N GLY A 201 16.24 8.09 15.59
CA GLY A 201 17.41 8.50 14.90
C GLY A 201 17.13 8.90 13.47
N ARG A 202 18.07 9.63 13.01
CA ARG A 202 18.21 10.08 11.64
C ARG A 202 17.90 8.97 10.61
N PRO A 203 18.30 7.68 10.79
CA PRO A 203 17.97 6.61 9.82
C PRO A 203 16.47 6.37 9.63
N VAL A 204 15.69 6.31 10.70
CA VAL A 204 14.24 6.09 10.60
C VAL A 204 13.53 7.31 9.98
N ALA A 205 13.93 8.52 10.38
CA ALA A 205 13.39 9.74 9.79
C ALA A 205 13.70 9.84 8.29
N MET A 206 14.93 9.54 7.88
CA MET A 206 15.33 9.50 6.47
C MET A 206 14.58 8.40 5.69
N PHE A 207 14.36 7.23 6.28
CA PHE A 207 13.55 6.17 5.71
C PHE A 207 12.11 6.62 5.49
N LEU A 208 11.47 7.21 6.50
CA LEU A 208 10.08 7.68 6.40
C LEU A 208 9.94 8.84 5.39
N LEU A 209 10.91 9.76 5.34
CA LEU A 209 10.95 10.81 4.32
C LEU A 209 11.09 10.22 2.91
N ALA A 210 11.95 9.22 2.73
CA ALA A 210 12.07 8.52 1.46
C ALA A 210 10.76 7.81 1.08
N VAL A 211 10.08 7.16 2.03
CA VAL A 211 8.76 6.54 1.81
C VAL A 211 7.73 7.59 1.37
N ALA A 212 7.71 8.76 1.99
CA ALA A 212 6.81 9.85 1.61
C ALA A 212 7.06 10.32 0.17
N LEU A 213 8.32 10.57 -0.20
CA LEU A 213 8.69 10.97 -1.56
C LEU A 213 8.35 9.88 -2.60
N LEU A 214 8.65 8.62 -2.28
CA LEU A 214 8.35 7.48 -3.16
C LEU A 214 6.84 7.28 -3.33
N GLY A 215 6.07 7.40 -2.25
CA GLY A 215 4.62 7.31 -2.26
C GLY A 215 3.97 8.44 -3.07
N LEU A 216 4.40 9.69 -2.86
CA LEU A 216 3.93 10.83 -3.66
C LEU A 216 4.28 10.67 -5.14
N GLY A 217 5.53 10.30 -5.45
CA GLY A 217 5.95 10.03 -6.82
C GLY A 217 5.12 8.94 -7.48
N PHE A 218 4.83 7.84 -6.78
CA PHE A 218 3.95 6.77 -7.27
C PHE A 218 2.53 7.28 -7.54
N GLN A 219 1.95 8.05 -6.62
CA GLN A 219 0.59 8.58 -6.81
C GLN A 219 0.49 9.51 -8.02
N VAL A 220 1.51 10.35 -8.26
CA VAL A 220 1.55 11.20 -9.45
C VAL A 220 1.80 10.34 -10.71
N HIS A 221 2.77 9.42 -10.67
CA HIS A 221 3.13 8.58 -11.82
C HIS A 221 1.97 7.71 -12.29
N PHE A 222 1.43 6.89 -11.39
CA PHE A 222 0.43 5.88 -11.75
C PHE A 222 -0.98 6.46 -11.79
N ALA A 223 -1.40 7.21 -10.77
CA ALA A 223 -2.80 7.61 -10.66
C ALA A 223 -3.14 8.91 -11.42
N LEU A 224 -2.17 9.79 -11.67
CA LEU A 224 -2.42 11.02 -12.44
C LEU A 224 -1.91 10.95 -13.87
N ASN A 225 -0.73 10.33 -14.11
CA ASN A 225 -0.04 10.43 -15.41
C ASN A 225 -0.22 9.20 -16.30
N ALA A 226 -0.45 7.98 -15.75
CA ALA A 226 -0.42 6.76 -16.58
C ALA A 226 -1.54 6.74 -17.63
N ALA A 227 -2.81 6.91 -17.22
CA ALA A 227 -3.92 6.90 -18.17
C ALA A 227 -3.84 8.04 -19.20
N PRO A 228 -3.60 9.32 -18.83
CA PRO A 228 -3.36 10.37 -19.82
C PRO A 228 -2.15 10.11 -20.73
N GLY A 229 -1.11 9.48 -20.19
CA GLY A 229 0.07 9.06 -20.98
C GLY A 229 -0.29 8.06 -22.08
N PHE A 230 -1.04 7.02 -21.74
CA PHE A 230 -1.52 6.04 -22.72
C PHE A 230 -2.47 6.66 -23.75
N LEU A 231 -3.41 7.51 -23.32
CA LEU A 231 -4.40 8.16 -24.20
C LEU A 231 -3.79 9.12 -25.24
N ARG A 232 -2.51 9.50 -25.11
CA ARG A 232 -1.81 10.22 -26.18
C ARG A 232 -1.44 9.32 -27.36
N LEU A 233 -1.35 8.00 -27.16
CA LEU A 233 -0.74 7.05 -28.08
C LEU A 233 -1.64 5.83 -28.38
N ALA A 234 -2.76 5.68 -27.65
CA ALA A 234 -3.68 4.56 -27.74
C ALA A 234 -5.13 5.04 -27.57
N LYS A 235 -6.09 4.20 -27.93
CA LYS A 235 -7.52 4.48 -27.80
C LYS A 235 -8.01 4.25 -26.37
N PRO A 236 -9.14 4.88 -25.94
CA PRO A 236 -9.72 4.65 -24.62
C PRO A 236 -10.07 3.18 -24.33
N GLU A 237 -10.47 2.43 -25.36
CA GLU A 237 -10.82 1.01 -25.27
C GLU A 237 -9.62 0.12 -24.90
N ASP A 238 -8.39 0.59 -25.17
CA ASP A 238 -7.16 -0.14 -24.89
C ASP A 238 -6.70 0.01 -23.43
N LEU A 239 -7.18 1.04 -22.72
CA LEU A 239 -6.73 1.35 -21.35
C LEU A 239 -6.84 0.16 -20.37
N PRO A 240 -7.92 -0.64 -20.37
CA PRO A 240 -8.04 -1.78 -19.46
C PRO A 240 -6.95 -2.84 -19.67
N TYR A 241 -6.34 -2.91 -20.85
CA TYR A 241 -5.26 -3.82 -21.20
C TYR A 241 -3.87 -3.21 -20.98
N LEU A 242 -3.76 -1.89 -21.06
CA LEU A 242 -2.50 -1.15 -20.90
C LEU A 242 -2.18 -0.84 -19.42
N MET A 243 -3.18 -0.47 -18.63
CA MET A 243 -3.00 -0.14 -17.22
C MET A 243 -2.43 -1.29 -16.37
N PRO A 244 -2.80 -2.57 -16.60
CA PRO A 244 -2.20 -3.71 -15.90
C PRO A 244 -0.69 -3.89 -16.08
N VAL A 245 -0.11 -3.37 -17.16
CA VAL A 245 1.31 -3.54 -17.48
C VAL A 245 2.23 -3.12 -16.33
N PHE A 246 1.92 -2.02 -15.65
CA PHE A 246 2.62 -1.57 -14.46
C PHE A 246 2.58 -2.65 -13.36
N TRP A 247 1.41 -3.18 -13.06
CA TRP A 247 1.23 -4.20 -12.01
C TRP A 247 1.79 -5.57 -12.40
N ILE A 248 1.86 -5.89 -13.69
CA ILE A 248 2.55 -7.08 -14.19
C ILE A 248 4.05 -6.96 -13.89
N GLY A 249 4.67 -5.83 -14.20
CA GLY A 249 6.05 -5.55 -13.83
C GLY A 249 6.29 -5.64 -12.34
N PHE A 250 5.42 -5.04 -11.53
CA PHE A 250 5.41 -5.13 -10.07
C PHE A 250 5.44 -6.58 -9.59
N ASN A 251 4.54 -7.41 -10.07
CA ASN A 251 4.39 -8.81 -9.64
C ASN A 251 5.57 -9.68 -10.05
N LEU A 252 6.08 -9.54 -11.27
CA LEU A 252 7.13 -10.40 -11.77
C LEU A 252 8.47 -10.19 -11.06
N LEU A 253 8.79 -8.95 -10.67
CA LEU A 253 10.09 -8.67 -10.03
C LEU A 253 10.05 -8.66 -8.50
N ILE A 254 8.89 -8.75 -7.87
CA ILE A 254 8.79 -8.64 -6.41
C ILE A 254 9.51 -9.81 -5.68
N LEU A 255 9.37 -11.03 -6.16
CA LEU A 255 10.01 -12.20 -5.55
C LEU A 255 11.51 -12.24 -5.83
N PRO A 256 12.03 -12.06 -7.05
CA PRO A 256 13.47 -11.86 -7.30
C PRO A 256 14.08 -10.73 -6.45
N ALA A 257 13.40 -9.59 -6.35
CA ALA A 257 13.84 -8.48 -5.50
C ALA A 257 13.93 -8.87 -4.02
N SER A 258 13.08 -9.78 -3.53
CA SER A 258 13.14 -10.25 -2.15
C SER A 258 14.44 -11.02 -1.84
N LEU A 259 14.94 -11.79 -2.81
CA LEU A 259 16.22 -12.48 -2.68
C LEU A 259 17.39 -11.49 -2.65
N ALA A 260 17.36 -10.47 -3.50
CA ALA A 260 18.33 -9.40 -3.48
C ALA A 260 18.27 -8.58 -2.17
N THR A 261 17.09 -8.31 -1.65
CA THR A 261 16.89 -7.61 -0.37
C THR A 261 17.44 -8.39 0.80
N LYS A 262 17.35 -9.72 0.79
CA LYS A 262 18.00 -10.59 1.80
C LYS A 262 19.52 -10.39 1.81
N ARG A 263 20.15 -10.16 0.65
CA ARG A 263 21.60 -10.01 0.52
C ARG A 263 22.09 -8.59 0.79
N TYR A 264 21.38 -7.58 0.24
CA TYR A 264 21.86 -6.18 0.24
C TYR A 264 21.18 -5.30 1.28
N GLY A 265 20.07 -5.77 1.88
CA GLY A 265 19.26 -5.03 2.84
C GLY A 265 18.19 -4.15 2.19
N GLY A 266 17.15 -3.85 2.98
CA GLY A 266 15.99 -3.09 2.50
C GLY A 266 16.31 -1.69 1.98
N PRO A 267 17.02 -0.83 2.74
CA PRO A 267 17.32 0.53 2.30
C PRO A 267 18.15 0.61 1.01
N ALA A 268 19.10 -0.31 0.81
CA ALA A 268 19.91 -0.35 -0.41
C ALA A 268 19.06 -0.74 -1.62
N MET A 269 18.19 -1.75 -1.47
CA MET A 269 17.30 -2.17 -2.54
C MET A 269 16.21 -1.12 -2.85
N MET A 270 15.74 -0.39 -1.84
CA MET A 270 14.87 0.79 -2.06
C MET A 270 15.59 1.86 -2.89
N ALA A 271 16.87 2.15 -2.60
CA ALA A 271 17.65 3.14 -3.35
C ALA A 271 17.83 2.72 -4.82
N ILE A 272 18.12 1.43 -5.08
CA ILE A 272 18.24 0.87 -6.44
C ILE A 272 16.88 0.95 -7.17
N GLY A 273 15.81 0.51 -6.51
CA GLY A 273 14.45 0.58 -7.06
C GLY A 273 14.01 2.02 -7.33
N ALA A 274 14.34 2.95 -6.42
CA ALA A 274 14.05 4.37 -6.61
C ALA A 274 14.78 4.98 -7.81
N ALA A 275 16.06 4.66 -8.00
CA ALA A 275 16.85 5.10 -9.15
C ALA A 275 16.29 4.52 -10.47
N ALA A 276 16.03 3.21 -10.50
CA ALA A 276 15.45 2.54 -11.67
C ALA A 276 14.06 3.08 -12.02
N GLY A 277 13.20 3.27 -11.00
CA GLY A 277 11.86 3.82 -11.16
C GLY A 277 11.86 5.29 -11.58
N GLY A 278 12.78 6.09 -11.04
CA GLY A 278 12.98 7.49 -11.45
C GLY A 278 13.38 7.60 -12.92
N LEU A 279 14.30 6.74 -13.38
CA LEU A 279 14.67 6.65 -14.77
C LEU A 279 13.49 6.20 -15.66
N ALA A 280 12.78 5.14 -15.25
CA ALA A 280 11.61 4.67 -15.98
C ALA A 280 10.52 5.75 -16.06
N ALA A 281 10.26 6.50 -14.98
CA ALA A 281 9.31 7.62 -14.99
C ALA A 281 9.74 8.74 -15.94
N ALA A 282 11.05 9.05 -16.02
CA ALA A 282 11.58 10.01 -16.99
C ALA A 282 11.38 9.54 -18.44
N VAL A 283 11.57 8.25 -18.71
CA VAL A 283 11.28 7.67 -20.05
C VAL A 283 9.79 7.76 -20.35
N VAL A 284 8.90 7.43 -19.40
CA VAL A 284 7.43 7.56 -19.54
C VAL A 284 7.03 8.99 -19.91
N ALA A 285 7.60 9.99 -19.24
CA ALA A 285 7.28 11.41 -19.48
C ALA A 285 7.62 11.85 -20.91
N ASN A 286 8.64 11.22 -21.53
CA ASN A 286 9.15 11.56 -22.87
C ASN A 286 8.81 10.51 -23.94
N ALA A 287 7.99 9.50 -23.64
CA ALA A 287 7.68 8.43 -24.58
C ALA A 287 6.97 8.96 -25.85
N GLY A 288 7.59 8.77 -26.99
CA GLY A 288 7.06 9.13 -28.30
C GLY A 288 6.31 8.01 -29.01
N SER A 289 6.31 6.78 -28.48
CA SER A 289 5.60 5.65 -29.05
C SER A 289 4.97 4.78 -27.95
N LEU A 290 3.89 4.06 -28.30
CA LEU A 290 3.19 3.17 -27.38
C LEU A 290 4.11 2.05 -26.86
N GLY A 291 4.97 1.48 -27.72
CA GLY A 291 5.89 0.43 -27.34
C GLY A 291 6.88 0.88 -26.27
N VAL A 292 7.49 2.07 -26.42
CA VAL A 292 8.38 2.65 -25.41
C VAL A 292 7.63 2.92 -24.11
N LEU A 293 6.40 3.44 -24.19
CA LEU A 293 5.58 3.73 -23.02
C LEU A 293 5.23 2.45 -22.24
N VAL A 294 4.82 1.38 -22.94
CA VAL A 294 4.48 0.07 -22.36
C VAL A 294 5.70 -0.53 -21.63
N VAL A 295 6.87 -0.55 -22.30
CA VAL A 295 8.10 -1.07 -21.69
C VAL A 295 8.51 -0.25 -20.47
N ALA A 296 8.46 1.08 -20.57
CA ALA A 296 8.81 1.95 -19.45
C ALA A 296 7.85 1.81 -18.28
N GLN A 297 6.55 1.65 -18.51
CA GLN A 297 5.55 1.38 -17.46
C GLN A 297 5.77 0.03 -16.79
N PHE A 298 6.15 -1.00 -17.54
CA PHE A 298 6.51 -2.30 -16.98
C PHE A 298 7.69 -2.16 -16.01
N PHE A 299 8.78 -1.48 -16.41
CA PHE A 299 9.94 -1.28 -15.53
C PHE A 299 9.66 -0.32 -14.36
N ALA A 300 8.79 0.68 -14.54
CA ALA A 300 8.34 1.52 -13.42
C ALA A 300 7.57 0.68 -12.38
N GLY A 301 6.71 -0.23 -12.83
CA GLY A 301 6.01 -1.17 -11.95
C GLY A 301 6.96 -2.13 -11.24
N ALA A 302 7.92 -2.70 -11.96
CA ALA A 302 8.96 -3.56 -11.42
C ALA A 302 9.78 -2.86 -10.32
N ALA A 303 10.19 -1.62 -10.57
CA ALA A 303 10.90 -0.78 -9.62
C ALA A 303 10.04 -0.48 -8.37
N TRP A 304 8.76 -0.17 -8.57
CA TRP A 304 7.82 0.05 -7.45
C TRP A 304 7.63 -1.21 -6.60
N GLY A 305 7.54 -2.40 -7.21
CA GLY A 305 7.47 -3.69 -6.50
C GLY A 305 8.71 -3.92 -5.64
N CYS A 306 9.89 -3.65 -6.21
CA CYS A 306 11.16 -3.72 -5.48
C CYS A 306 11.17 -2.73 -4.30
N VAL A 307 10.77 -1.47 -4.51
CA VAL A 307 10.70 -0.44 -3.47
C VAL A 307 9.76 -0.85 -2.35
N MET A 308 8.52 -1.24 -2.67
CA MET A 308 7.50 -1.53 -1.65
C MET A 308 7.86 -2.74 -0.80
N MET A 309 8.28 -3.83 -1.42
CA MET A 309 8.70 -5.02 -0.68
C MET A 309 9.92 -4.73 0.22
N SER A 310 10.91 -4.01 -0.32
CA SER A 310 12.12 -3.65 0.43
C SER A 310 11.84 -2.66 1.55
N ALA A 311 10.87 -1.75 1.36
CA ALA A 311 10.42 -0.81 2.38
C ALA A 311 9.75 -1.55 3.56
N LEU A 312 8.91 -2.55 3.28
CA LEU A 312 8.32 -3.37 4.35
C LEU A 312 9.39 -4.17 5.10
N ALA A 313 10.33 -4.79 4.38
CA ALA A 313 11.44 -5.49 5.01
C ALA A 313 12.31 -4.55 5.87
N ALA A 314 12.56 -3.32 5.39
CA ALA A 314 13.29 -2.30 6.14
C ALA A 314 12.51 -1.85 7.38
N ALA A 315 11.20 -1.63 7.27
CA ALA A 315 10.34 -1.25 8.39
C ALA A 315 10.36 -2.32 9.50
N LEU A 316 10.26 -3.61 9.14
CA LEU A 316 10.36 -4.71 10.08
C LEU A 316 11.76 -4.78 10.73
N ALA A 317 12.82 -4.60 9.96
CA ALA A 317 14.18 -4.59 10.47
C ALA A 317 14.47 -3.42 11.42
N MET A 318 13.95 -2.22 11.12
CA MET A 318 14.09 -1.03 11.96
C MET A 318 13.24 -1.11 13.23
N GLY A 319 12.07 -1.77 13.16
CA GLY A 319 11.17 -2.01 14.29
C GLY A 319 11.55 -3.19 15.17
N ARG A 320 12.60 -3.95 14.86
CA ARG A 320 12.98 -5.23 15.50
C ARG A 320 13.12 -5.20 17.03
N THR A 321 13.09 -4.02 17.62
CA THR A 321 13.11 -3.80 19.08
C THR A 321 11.71 -3.82 19.72
N GLY A 322 10.69 -4.42 19.07
CA GLY A 322 9.30 -4.45 19.54
C GLY A 322 8.45 -3.28 19.04
N ARG A 323 8.87 -2.62 17.96
CA ARG A 323 8.15 -1.50 17.31
C ARG A 323 7.93 -1.74 15.82
N GLU A 324 7.83 -2.99 15.42
CA GLU A 324 7.58 -3.40 14.04
C GLU A 324 6.26 -2.82 13.52
N GLY A 325 5.23 -2.83 14.36
CA GLY A 325 3.92 -2.27 14.05
C GLY A 325 3.95 -0.75 13.93
N PHE A 326 4.70 -0.05 14.78
CA PHE A 326 4.85 1.41 14.70
C PHE A 326 5.49 1.84 13.37
N VAL A 327 6.62 1.22 12.99
CA VAL A 327 7.33 1.61 11.76
C VAL A 327 6.53 1.20 10.52
N ALA A 328 5.92 0.02 10.50
CA ALA A 328 5.05 -0.41 9.42
C ALA A 328 3.78 0.45 9.33
N GLY A 329 3.19 0.82 10.47
CA GLY A 329 2.03 1.72 10.53
C GLY A 329 2.36 3.12 10.01
N ALA A 330 3.52 3.68 10.38
CA ALA A 330 3.99 4.96 9.86
C ALA A 330 4.22 4.92 8.34
N LEU A 331 4.77 3.81 7.80
CA LEU A 331 4.91 3.60 6.36
C LEU A 331 3.55 3.65 5.67
N TRP A 332 2.58 2.86 6.12
CA TRP A 332 1.24 2.85 5.53
C TRP A 332 0.52 4.18 5.67
N ALA A 333 0.65 4.85 6.82
CA ALA A 333 0.11 6.19 7.04
C ALA A 333 0.66 7.19 6.02
N LEU A 334 1.96 7.18 5.73
CA LEU A 334 2.57 8.04 4.71
C LEU A 334 2.09 7.73 3.29
N LEU A 335 1.86 6.45 2.96
CA LEU A 335 1.27 6.08 1.68
C LEU A 335 -0.19 6.57 1.57
N ALA A 336 -0.96 6.52 2.66
CA ALA A 336 -2.31 7.08 2.70
C ALA A 336 -2.29 8.62 2.58
N VAL A 337 -1.33 9.31 3.23
CA VAL A 337 -1.12 10.77 3.05
C VAL A 337 -0.76 11.09 1.60
N ALA A 338 0.06 10.27 0.93
CA ALA A 338 0.36 10.46 -0.48
C ALA A 338 -0.88 10.32 -1.37
N ALA A 339 -1.73 9.33 -1.09
CA ALA A 339 -3.02 9.15 -1.79
C ALA A 339 -3.99 10.30 -1.49
N PHE A 340 -4.06 10.75 -0.23
CA PHE A 340 -4.82 11.93 0.18
C PHE A 340 -4.39 13.16 -0.62
N THR A 341 -3.08 13.44 -0.68
CA THR A 341 -2.52 14.56 -1.44
C THR A 341 -2.92 14.49 -2.91
N ARG A 342 -2.82 13.33 -3.54
CA ARG A 342 -3.24 13.13 -4.93
C ARG A 342 -4.73 13.44 -5.13
N ILE A 343 -5.60 12.96 -4.24
CA ILE A 343 -7.05 13.20 -4.33
C ILE A 343 -7.35 14.70 -4.14
N ALA A 344 -6.67 15.36 -3.19
CA ALA A 344 -6.78 16.80 -2.99
C ALA A 344 -6.38 17.60 -4.26
N LEU A 345 -5.30 17.19 -4.94
CA LEU A 345 -4.90 17.79 -6.22
C LEU A 345 -5.98 17.62 -7.31
N VAL A 346 -6.66 16.46 -7.34
CA VAL A 346 -7.76 16.21 -8.27
C VAL A 346 -8.97 17.07 -7.94
N ILE A 347 -9.34 17.21 -6.67
CA ILE A 347 -10.43 18.10 -6.21
C ILE A 347 -10.12 19.55 -6.57
N ALA A 348 -8.89 20.00 -6.39
CA ALA A 348 -8.40 21.32 -6.77
C ALA A 348 -8.20 21.51 -8.28
N GLN A 349 -8.50 20.50 -9.09
CA GLN A 349 -8.36 20.50 -10.56
C GLN A 349 -6.95 20.83 -11.07
N VAL A 350 -5.93 20.60 -10.25
CA VAL A 350 -4.52 20.88 -10.60
C VAL A 350 -4.08 20.12 -11.86
N PRO A 351 -4.41 18.82 -12.07
CA PRO A 351 -4.00 18.09 -13.27
C PRO A 351 -4.59 18.63 -14.59
N GLN A 352 -5.71 19.38 -14.52
CA GLN A 352 -6.36 19.99 -15.68
C GLN A 352 -5.70 21.33 -16.08
N GLN A 353 -4.99 21.97 -15.17
CA GLN A 353 -4.39 23.28 -15.42
C GLN A 353 -3.10 23.13 -16.25
N PRO A 354 -2.98 23.81 -17.41
CA PRO A 354 -1.84 23.67 -18.31
C PRO A 354 -0.49 24.00 -17.65
N ALA A 355 -0.48 24.98 -16.72
CA ALA A 355 0.72 25.41 -16.02
C ALA A 355 1.37 24.30 -15.14
N TRP A 356 0.60 23.33 -14.64
CA TRP A 356 1.09 22.26 -13.78
C TRP A 356 1.47 20.99 -14.55
N LYS A 357 1.06 20.84 -15.81
CA LYS A 357 1.34 19.62 -16.60
C LYS A 357 2.82 19.27 -16.70
N PRO A 358 3.75 20.23 -17.00
CA PRO A 358 5.18 19.90 -17.05
C PRO A 358 5.71 19.45 -15.69
N LEU A 359 5.31 20.12 -14.61
CA LEU A 359 5.73 19.76 -13.26
C LEU A 359 5.23 18.36 -12.89
N LEU A 360 3.96 18.05 -13.10
CA LEU A 360 3.39 16.72 -12.82
C LEU A 360 4.06 15.64 -13.68
N GLY A 361 4.48 15.94 -14.90
CA GLY A 361 5.21 14.99 -15.77
C GLY A 361 6.56 14.57 -15.19
N TRP A 362 7.33 15.53 -14.66
CA TRP A 362 8.68 15.28 -14.15
C TRP A 362 8.75 14.96 -12.64
N ALA A 363 7.74 15.37 -11.88
CA ALA A 363 7.71 15.19 -10.42
C ALA A 363 7.96 13.74 -9.97
N PRO A 364 7.38 12.69 -10.58
CA PRO A 364 7.64 11.31 -10.16
C PRO A 364 9.11 10.93 -10.25
N GLY A 365 9.76 11.24 -11.37
CA GLY A 365 11.18 10.95 -11.58
C GLY A 365 12.05 11.70 -10.57
N ALA A 366 11.80 12.98 -10.36
CA ALA A 366 12.55 13.81 -9.41
C ALA A 366 12.38 13.32 -7.96
N MET A 367 11.15 13.00 -7.54
CA MET A 367 10.86 12.50 -6.19
C MET A 367 11.52 11.14 -5.93
N TRP A 368 11.47 10.23 -6.90
CA TRP A 368 12.07 8.91 -6.75
C TRP A 368 13.60 8.98 -6.74
N LEU A 369 14.21 9.80 -7.60
CA LEU A 369 15.66 10.02 -7.57
C LEU A 369 16.11 10.68 -6.27
N ALA A 370 15.39 11.69 -5.78
CA ALA A 370 15.69 12.33 -4.49
C ALA A 370 15.61 11.34 -3.32
N ALA A 371 14.59 10.47 -3.31
CA ALA A 371 14.46 9.41 -2.30
C ALA A 371 15.62 8.40 -2.39
N GLY A 372 16.02 8.03 -3.61
CA GLY A 372 17.17 7.14 -3.85
C GLY A 372 18.47 7.73 -3.30
N LEU A 373 18.75 9.00 -3.58
CA LEU A 373 19.91 9.71 -3.07
C LEU A 373 19.91 9.82 -1.54
N LEU A 374 18.75 10.11 -0.94
CA LEU A 374 18.56 10.18 0.50
C LEU A 374 18.92 8.85 1.17
N LEU A 375 18.42 7.73 0.62
CA LEU A 375 18.69 6.38 1.13
C LEU A 375 20.15 5.95 0.95
N ALA A 376 20.75 6.25 -0.19
CA ALA A 376 22.16 5.97 -0.45
C ALA A 376 23.07 6.78 0.50
N GLY A 377 22.76 8.05 0.74
CA GLY A 377 23.47 8.88 1.71
C GLY A 377 23.38 8.35 3.14
N ALA A 378 22.20 7.86 3.55
CA ALA A 378 22.03 7.23 4.86
C ALA A 378 22.87 5.96 5.02
N ALA A 379 22.92 5.10 3.98
CA ALA A 379 23.70 3.88 4.00
C ALA A 379 25.22 4.13 4.11
N THR A 380 25.72 5.15 3.39
CA THR A 380 27.15 5.51 3.44
C THR A 380 27.54 6.12 4.79
N ALA A 381 26.68 6.95 5.38
CA ALA A 381 26.91 7.52 6.71
C ALA A 381 26.98 6.45 7.80
N SER A 382 26.08 5.45 7.74
CA SER A 382 26.07 4.33 8.69
C SER A 382 27.33 3.46 8.58
N ARG A 383 27.84 3.23 7.37
CA ARG A 383 29.09 2.47 7.15
C ARG A 383 30.31 3.21 7.71
N ARG A 384 30.41 4.54 7.51
CA ARG A 384 31.50 5.37 8.04
C ARG A 384 31.50 5.39 9.56
N ALA A 385 30.33 5.51 10.19
CA ALA A 385 30.22 5.44 11.65
C ALA A 385 30.66 4.07 12.22
N ALA A 386 30.41 2.98 11.51
CA ALA A 386 30.82 1.63 11.93
C ALA A 386 32.34 1.38 11.73
N THR A 387 33.03 2.16 10.90
CA THR A 387 34.47 2.02 10.63
C THR A 387 35.32 3.09 11.34
N ASP A 388 34.71 4.06 12.04
CA ASP A 388 35.43 5.06 12.81
C ASP A 388 35.88 4.48 14.17
N PRO A 389 37.17 4.28 14.41
CA PRO A 389 37.69 3.73 15.67
C PRO A 389 37.49 4.65 16.88
N ARG A 390 36.91 5.85 16.69
CA ARG A 390 36.64 6.84 17.75
C ARG A 390 35.24 6.76 18.33
N THR A 391 34.35 5.90 17.77
CA THR A 391 33.04 5.65 18.35
C THR A 391 33.13 4.44 19.28
N PRO A 392 32.84 4.58 20.61
CA PRO A 392 32.88 3.49 21.57
C PRO A 392 31.84 2.41 21.30
#